data_3403d8a0919919de622f44499c0dfcaf
#
_entry.id   3403d8a0919919de622f44499c0dfcaf
#
_cell.length_a   1.000
_cell.length_b   1.000
_cell.length_c   1.000
_cell.angle_alpha   90.00
_cell.angle_beta   90.00
_cell.angle_gamma   90.00
#
_symmetry.space_group_name_H-M   'P 1'
#
loop_
_entity.id
_entity.type
_entity.pdbx_description
1 polymer ?
#
loop_
_entity_poly.entity_id
_entity_poly.type
_entity_poly.pdbx_seq_one_letter_code
_entity_poly.pdbx_strand_id
1 'polypeptide(L)'
;MRKTMILLLFSFLLAACSDSPVCYYLDATGGDDNNSGLAPDEAWKSLEKLRGVKLLPGNKVLLKRGEVFNGELEITGHGIPEDRIYIDAYGDGERKPCIVGYDTSLYAARICNSDYITMQNLEIVNTGRQPLPYRSGLKIECMDYGVSQNIVVNNVTVRDVNGSLVKEKGGGCGIYIVNGGEKKISTFNRLTIENCHILRCTRNAMIWAAYSDRQNWHPSKHTVIRGNLIEEVPGDGIVPIGCDSTLIEYNVMRDCPDMLPDTEAAAGIWPWSCDNTLVQFNEVSGHKAPWDAQGFDSDWNCRGTVIQYNYSHDNYGGLVLVCNDGTADASFNVGNLGTIVRYNVSIGDGVRSE
;
A
#
# COMPACT_ATOMS: atom_id res chain seq x y z
N MET A 1 -75.81 19.98 1.41
CA MET A 1 -75.01 18.94 2.12
C MET A 1 -73.61 18.91 1.52
N ARG A 2 -72.61 19.54 2.16
CA ARG A 2 -71.20 19.50 1.77
C ARG A 2 -70.53 18.33 2.53
N LYS A 3 -69.99 17.35 1.78
CA LYS A 3 -69.18 16.28 2.37
C LYS A 3 -67.74 16.76 2.48
N THR A 4 -67.28 16.94 3.71
CA THR A 4 -65.85 17.21 4.02
C THR A 4 -65.09 15.89 4.02
N MET A 5 -64.13 15.75 3.08
CA MET A 5 -63.25 14.59 3.01
C MET A 5 -62.01 14.90 3.85
N ILE A 6 -61.83 14.21 4.96
CA ILE A 6 -60.63 14.30 5.82
C ILE A 6 -59.59 13.35 5.24
N LEU A 7 -58.47 13.94 4.72
CA LEU A 7 -57.31 13.21 4.24
C LEU A 7 -56.38 12.95 5.45
N LEU A 8 -56.34 11.72 5.95
CA LEU A 8 -55.33 11.31 6.93
C LEU A 8 -54.00 11.06 6.22
N LEU A 9 -53.02 11.97 6.40
CA LEU A 9 -51.61 11.74 6.06
C LEU A 9 -51.01 10.78 7.10
N PHE A 10 -50.78 9.52 6.70
CA PHE A 10 -49.87 8.61 7.41
C PHE A 10 -48.45 8.95 7.07
N SER A 11 -47.74 9.66 7.90
CA SER A 11 -46.30 9.80 7.83
C SER A 11 -45.65 8.51 8.33
N PHE A 12 -45.17 7.70 7.40
CA PHE A 12 -44.22 6.60 7.72
C PHE A 12 -42.89 7.24 8.13
N LEU A 13 -42.60 7.31 9.42
CA LEU A 13 -41.25 7.42 9.92
C LEU A 13 -40.55 6.10 9.61
N LEU A 14 -39.74 6.08 8.54
CA LEU A 14 -38.69 5.09 8.39
C LEU A 14 -37.63 5.39 9.47
N ALA A 15 -37.74 4.69 10.61
CA ALA A 15 -36.61 4.59 11.53
C ALA A 15 -35.51 3.85 10.79
N ALA A 16 -34.52 4.60 10.25
CA ALA A 16 -33.26 4.02 9.88
C ALA A 16 -32.63 3.46 11.15
N CYS A 17 -32.68 2.14 11.32
CA CYS A 17 -31.88 1.46 12.31
C CYS A 17 -30.40 1.70 11.85
N SER A 18 -29.77 2.75 12.35
CA SER A 18 -28.32 2.87 12.28
C SER A 18 -27.79 1.87 13.31
N ASP A 19 -27.26 0.75 12.85
CA ASP A 19 -26.47 -0.12 13.71
C ASP A 19 -25.36 0.75 14.31
N SER A 20 -25.30 0.80 15.64
CA SER A 20 -24.25 1.57 16.33
C SER A 20 -22.88 1.01 15.94
N PRO A 21 -21.85 1.85 15.77
CA PRO A 21 -20.51 1.38 15.46
C PRO A 21 -20.03 0.32 16.44
N VAL A 22 -19.52 -0.80 15.93
CA VAL A 22 -19.03 -1.93 16.72
C VAL A 22 -17.51 -1.85 16.84
N CYS A 23 -17.00 -2.08 18.06
CA CYS A 23 -15.57 -2.29 18.30
C CYS A 23 -15.32 -3.78 18.55
N TYR A 24 -14.45 -4.38 17.73
CA TYR A 24 -13.96 -5.74 17.89
C TYR A 24 -12.58 -5.70 18.55
N TYR A 25 -12.41 -6.45 19.63
CA TYR A 25 -11.16 -6.53 20.39
C TYR A 25 -10.50 -7.89 20.21
N LEU A 26 -9.17 -7.86 19.98
CA LEU A 26 -8.32 -9.05 19.87
C LEU A 26 -7.19 -9.00 20.88
N ASP A 27 -6.99 -10.08 21.63
CA ASP A 27 -5.90 -10.28 22.59
C ASP A 27 -5.33 -11.69 22.39
N ALA A 28 -4.16 -11.80 21.77
CA ALA A 28 -3.57 -13.09 21.40
C ALA A 28 -3.21 -13.96 22.62
N THR A 29 -2.93 -13.35 23.77
CA THR A 29 -2.55 -14.05 25.00
C THR A 29 -3.75 -14.30 25.90
N GLY A 30 -4.53 -13.28 26.20
CA GLY A 30 -5.61 -13.32 27.19
C GLY A 30 -7.01 -13.57 26.61
N GLY A 31 -7.18 -13.50 25.29
CA GLY A 31 -8.46 -13.68 24.62
C GLY A 31 -8.90 -15.14 24.49
N ASP A 32 -10.17 -15.33 24.17
CA ASP A 32 -10.79 -16.63 23.86
C ASP A 32 -11.73 -16.45 22.66
N ASP A 33 -11.64 -17.33 21.66
CA ASP A 33 -12.49 -17.26 20.47
C ASP A 33 -13.96 -17.63 20.73
N ASN A 34 -14.29 -18.07 21.93
CA ASN A 34 -15.67 -18.24 22.39
C ASN A 34 -16.28 -16.94 22.97
N ASN A 35 -15.47 -15.93 23.21
CA ASN A 35 -15.92 -14.62 23.68
C ASN A 35 -16.69 -13.85 22.59
N SER A 36 -17.35 -12.78 23.00
CA SER A 36 -18.09 -11.91 22.08
C SER A 36 -17.19 -11.09 21.16
N GLY A 37 -15.98 -10.76 21.59
CA GLY A 37 -15.06 -9.85 20.90
C GLY A 37 -15.44 -8.37 21.06
N LEU A 38 -16.47 -8.04 21.85
CA LEU A 38 -17.06 -6.70 21.90
C LEU A 38 -16.56 -5.82 23.07
N ALA A 39 -15.73 -6.38 23.93
CA ALA A 39 -15.09 -5.67 25.04
C ALA A 39 -13.65 -6.17 25.25
N PRO A 40 -12.75 -5.36 25.83
CA PRO A 40 -11.37 -5.78 26.07
C PRO A 40 -11.21 -7.04 26.93
N ASP A 41 -12.09 -7.25 27.89
CA ASP A 41 -12.15 -8.44 28.77
C ASP A 41 -12.89 -9.64 28.13
N GLU A 42 -13.56 -9.41 27.01
CA GLU A 42 -14.19 -10.43 26.16
C GLU A 42 -13.55 -10.52 24.79
N ALA A 43 -12.25 -10.19 24.68
CA ALA A 43 -11.53 -10.16 23.41
C ALA A 43 -11.45 -11.54 22.76
N TRP A 44 -11.44 -11.58 21.43
CA TRP A 44 -11.09 -12.75 20.64
C TRP A 44 -9.58 -13.02 20.72
N LYS A 45 -9.20 -14.28 20.58
CA LYS A 45 -7.80 -14.70 20.60
C LYS A 45 -7.13 -14.65 19.25
N SER A 46 -7.83 -15.06 18.19
CA SER A 46 -7.25 -15.27 16.88
C SER A 46 -7.81 -14.34 15.81
N LEU A 47 -7.00 -14.07 14.78
CA LEU A 47 -7.43 -13.33 13.58
C LEU A 47 -8.52 -14.04 12.79
N GLU A 48 -8.64 -15.36 12.93
CA GLU A 48 -9.66 -16.17 12.26
C GLU A 48 -11.10 -15.72 12.56
N LYS A 49 -11.32 -15.12 13.71
CA LYS A 49 -12.63 -14.58 14.11
C LYS A 49 -13.08 -13.40 13.22
N LEU A 50 -12.15 -12.71 12.58
CA LEU A 50 -12.45 -11.63 11.64
C LEU A 50 -12.76 -12.15 10.22
N ARG A 51 -12.45 -13.41 9.93
CA ARG A 51 -12.70 -13.99 8.62
C ARG A 51 -14.19 -13.98 8.32
N GLY A 52 -14.56 -13.29 7.25
CA GLY A 52 -15.97 -13.13 6.85
C GLY A 52 -16.76 -12.05 7.60
N VAL A 53 -16.16 -11.37 8.58
CA VAL A 53 -16.77 -10.18 9.17
C VAL A 53 -16.77 -9.05 8.17
N LYS A 54 -17.94 -8.54 7.81
CA LYS A 54 -18.11 -7.39 6.95
C LYS A 54 -18.22 -6.13 7.81
N LEU A 55 -17.16 -5.33 7.80
CA LEU A 55 -17.12 -4.12 8.61
C LEU A 55 -18.05 -3.04 8.03
N LEU A 56 -18.82 -2.41 8.90
CA LEU A 56 -19.76 -1.33 8.61
C LEU A 56 -19.18 0.03 8.98
N PRO A 57 -19.77 1.16 8.53
CA PRO A 57 -19.29 2.49 8.89
C PRO A 57 -19.10 2.67 10.39
N GLY A 58 -17.97 3.26 10.78
CA GLY A 58 -17.60 3.51 12.16
C GLY A 58 -17.07 2.31 12.95
N ASN A 59 -17.11 1.10 12.40
CA ASN A 59 -16.57 -0.08 13.08
C ASN A 59 -15.07 0.05 13.33
N LYS A 60 -14.59 -0.60 14.40
CA LYS A 60 -13.17 -0.67 14.74
C LYS A 60 -12.75 -2.12 14.97
N VAL A 61 -11.56 -2.46 14.51
CA VAL A 61 -10.87 -3.70 14.86
C VAL A 61 -9.62 -3.30 15.64
N LEU A 62 -9.56 -3.69 16.88
CA LEU A 62 -8.57 -3.25 17.84
C LEU A 62 -7.72 -4.45 18.31
N LEU A 63 -6.42 -4.41 17.99
CA LEU A 63 -5.45 -5.44 18.35
C LEU A 63 -4.66 -4.96 19.59
N LYS A 64 -4.48 -5.84 20.57
CA LYS A 64 -3.79 -5.49 21.82
C LYS A 64 -2.31 -5.23 21.60
N ARG A 65 -1.82 -4.11 22.11
CA ARG A 65 -0.41 -3.71 22.06
C ARG A 65 0.50 -4.76 22.69
N GLY A 66 1.68 -4.94 22.09
CA GLY A 66 2.70 -5.87 22.56
C GLY A 66 2.43 -7.34 22.24
N GLU A 67 1.27 -7.68 21.74
CA GLU A 67 0.88 -9.05 21.39
C GLU A 67 1.32 -9.45 19.98
N VAL A 68 1.49 -10.76 19.77
CA VAL A 68 1.82 -11.36 18.46
C VAL A 68 0.65 -12.22 18.00
N PHE A 69 0.08 -11.86 16.88
CA PHE A 69 -1.02 -12.55 16.22
C PHE A 69 -0.50 -13.37 15.04
N ASN A 70 -0.55 -14.70 15.14
CA ASN A 70 -0.15 -15.58 14.04
C ASN A 70 -1.33 -15.79 13.11
N GLY A 71 -1.11 -15.61 11.80
CA GLY A 71 -2.12 -15.81 10.77
C GLY A 71 -2.23 -14.66 9.80
N GLU A 72 -3.31 -14.66 9.05
CA GLU A 72 -3.61 -13.64 8.04
C GLU A 72 -4.72 -12.72 8.54
N LEU A 73 -4.45 -11.41 8.58
CA LEU A 73 -5.47 -10.39 8.85
C LEU A 73 -6.16 -10.00 7.55
N GLU A 74 -7.38 -10.44 7.35
CA GLU A 74 -8.20 -10.07 6.19
C GLU A 74 -9.26 -9.03 6.56
N ILE A 75 -9.25 -7.89 5.87
CA ILE A 75 -10.16 -6.77 6.10
C ILE A 75 -10.99 -6.51 4.84
N THR A 76 -12.31 -6.53 5.02
CA THR A 76 -13.29 -6.08 4.03
C THR A 76 -14.32 -5.22 4.74
N GLY A 77 -14.58 -4.02 4.22
CA GLY A 77 -15.53 -3.12 4.84
C GLY A 77 -15.82 -1.88 4.02
N HIS A 78 -16.97 -1.28 4.29
CA HIS A 78 -17.44 -0.08 3.56
C HIS A 78 -17.76 1.02 4.56
N GLY A 79 -16.73 1.78 4.92
CA GLY A 79 -16.87 3.02 5.67
C GLY A 79 -17.44 4.15 4.81
N ILE A 80 -17.71 5.28 5.42
CA ILE A 80 -18.14 6.52 4.78
C ILE A 80 -17.24 7.68 5.26
N PRO A 81 -17.25 8.86 4.62
CA PRO A 81 -16.40 9.97 5.02
C PRO A 81 -16.53 10.37 6.50
N GLU A 82 -17.73 10.35 7.04
CA GLU A 82 -18.07 10.74 8.40
C GLU A 82 -17.75 9.63 9.42
N ASP A 83 -17.86 8.36 8.99
CA ASP A 83 -17.71 7.17 9.82
C ASP A 83 -16.74 6.17 9.18
N ARG A 84 -15.44 6.46 9.28
CA ARG A 84 -14.38 5.58 8.80
C ARG A 84 -14.30 4.29 9.61
N ILE A 85 -13.83 3.24 8.99
CA ILE A 85 -13.46 1.99 9.66
C ILE A 85 -12.00 2.10 10.10
N TYR A 86 -11.70 1.70 11.33
CA TYR A 86 -10.34 1.70 11.86
C TYR A 86 -9.86 0.30 12.20
N ILE A 87 -8.66 -0.01 11.75
CA ILE A 87 -7.89 -1.19 12.18
C ILE A 87 -6.70 -0.62 12.95
N ASP A 88 -6.69 -0.80 14.27
CA ASP A 88 -5.78 -0.06 15.16
C ASP A 88 -5.31 -0.90 16.36
N ALA A 89 -4.43 -0.35 17.14
CA ALA A 89 -3.96 -0.92 18.39
C ALA A 89 -4.77 -0.39 19.59
N TYR A 90 -4.91 -1.20 20.64
CA TYR A 90 -5.44 -0.76 21.92
C TYR A 90 -4.58 -1.24 23.10
N GLY A 91 -4.87 -0.71 24.30
CA GLY A 91 -4.12 -1.02 25.51
C GLY A 91 -2.87 -0.17 25.68
N ASP A 92 -2.23 -0.32 26.84
CA ASP A 92 -1.06 0.43 27.23
C ASP A 92 0.23 -0.17 26.63
N GLY A 93 1.26 0.68 26.49
CA GLY A 93 2.57 0.27 26.03
C GLY A 93 2.93 0.84 24.66
N GLU A 94 4.23 0.84 24.36
CA GLU A 94 4.79 1.42 23.12
C GLU A 94 4.81 0.44 21.94
N ARG A 95 4.93 -0.87 22.23
CA ARG A 95 5.06 -1.88 21.18
C ARG A 95 3.76 -2.03 20.43
N LYS A 96 3.85 -1.93 19.11
CA LYS A 96 2.73 -2.23 18.20
C LYS A 96 2.32 -3.70 18.32
N PRO A 97 1.03 -4.05 18.14
CA PRO A 97 0.64 -5.43 17.91
C PRO A 97 1.24 -5.92 16.58
N CYS A 98 1.79 -7.13 16.59
CA CYS A 98 2.51 -7.71 15.46
C CYS A 98 1.71 -8.83 14.83
N ILE A 99 1.43 -8.72 13.53
CA ILE A 99 0.79 -9.76 12.73
C ILE A 99 1.89 -10.54 12.04
N VAL A 100 1.93 -11.85 12.23
CA VAL A 100 2.93 -12.75 11.62
C VAL A 100 2.24 -13.77 10.72
N GLY A 101 2.46 -13.64 9.41
CA GLY A 101 1.93 -14.57 8.42
C GLY A 101 2.42 -16.00 8.63
N TYR A 102 1.64 -16.98 8.16
CA TYR A 102 2.07 -18.37 8.17
C TYR A 102 3.19 -18.62 7.16
N ASP A 103 3.89 -19.75 7.29
CA ASP A 103 4.98 -20.16 6.40
C ASP A 103 4.62 -20.10 4.90
N THR A 104 3.37 -20.36 4.57
CA THR A 104 2.84 -20.37 3.20
C THR A 104 2.03 -19.14 2.83
N SER A 105 1.90 -18.16 3.71
CA SER A 105 1.11 -16.95 3.46
C SER A 105 1.71 -16.09 2.35
N LEU A 106 0.92 -15.73 1.36
CA LEU A 106 1.31 -14.77 0.35
C LEU A 106 1.24 -13.32 0.86
N TYR A 107 0.46 -13.08 1.90
CA TYR A 107 0.39 -11.80 2.63
C TYR A 107 0.10 -12.09 4.12
N ALA A 108 0.58 -11.26 5.02
CA ALA A 108 0.22 -11.35 6.44
C ALA A 108 -1.00 -10.49 6.77
N ALA A 109 -1.18 -9.39 6.05
CA ALA A 109 -2.38 -8.56 6.16
C ALA A 109 -2.91 -8.19 4.76
N ARG A 110 -4.25 -8.09 4.61
CA ARG A 110 -4.90 -7.69 3.37
C ARG A 110 -6.08 -6.77 3.63
N ILE A 111 -6.15 -5.67 2.85
CA ILE A 111 -7.37 -4.85 2.70
C ILE A 111 -7.91 -5.14 1.31
N CYS A 112 -9.13 -5.67 1.21
CA CYS A 112 -9.72 -6.11 -0.04
C CYS A 112 -11.05 -5.42 -0.31
N ASN A 113 -11.21 -4.82 -1.50
CA ASN A 113 -12.48 -4.28 -2.01
C ASN A 113 -13.21 -3.44 -0.96
N SER A 114 -12.57 -2.42 -0.44
CA SER A 114 -13.02 -1.68 0.73
C SER A 114 -13.02 -0.17 0.49
N ASP A 115 -13.77 0.55 1.31
CA ASP A 115 -13.86 2.02 1.27
C ASP A 115 -13.67 2.61 2.66
N TYR A 116 -13.02 3.79 2.73
CA TYR A 116 -12.84 4.60 3.94
C TYR A 116 -12.30 3.80 5.14
N ILE A 117 -11.24 3.01 4.88
CA ILE A 117 -10.50 2.27 5.91
C ILE A 117 -9.26 3.06 6.33
N THR A 118 -8.98 3.07 7.61
CA THR A 118 -7.68 3.47 8.16
C THR A 118 -7.07 2.27 8.89
N MET A 119 -5.93 1.77 8.40
CA MET A 119 -5.11 0.78 9.10
C MET A 119 -3.90 1.51 9.70
N GLN A 120 -3.73 1.42 11.02
CA GLN A 120 -2.68 2.17 11.68
C GLN A 120 -2.11 1.48 12.94
N ASN A 121 -0.91 1.93 13.34
CA ASN A 121 -0.23 1.52 14.59
C ASN A 121 0.00 0.02 14.71
N LEU A 122 0.23 -0.68 13.62
CA LEU A 122 0.45 -2.12 13.53
C LEU A 122 1.87 -2.44 13.05
N GLU A 123 2.32 -3.65 13.36
CA GLU A 123 3.51 -4.26 12.79
C GLU A 123 3.11 -5.52 12.01
N ILE A 124 3.72 -5.73 10.85
CA ILE A 124 3.39 -6.82 9.92
C ILE A 124 4.68 -7.51 9.51
N VAL A 125 4.73 -8.81 9.68
CA VAL A 125 5.87 -9.69 9.34
C VAL A 125 5.37 -10.84 8.47
N ASN A 126 6.07 -11.14 7.39
CA ASN A 126 5.72 -12.29 6.55
C ASN A 126 6.95 -13.07 6.08
N THR A 127 7.53 -13.82 6.99
CA THR A 127 8.71 -14.66 6.74
C THR A 127 8.33 -16.14 6.80
N GLY A 128 8.44 -16.83 5.67
CA GLY A 128 8.35 -18.29 5.62
C GLY A 128 9.73 -18.94 5.54
N ARG A 129 9.79 -20.27 5.70
CA ARG A 129 11.03 -21.05 5.60
C ARG A 129 11.70 -20.96 4.24
N GLN A 130 10.92 -20.70 3.20
CA GLN A 130 11.41 -20.49 1.84
C GLN A 130 10.81 -19.20 1.27
N PRO A 131 11.58 -18.45 0.44
CA PRO A 131 11.03 -17.36 -0.34
C PRO A 131 9.88 -17.83 -1.23
N LEU A 132 8.79 -17.06 -1.29
CA LEU A 132 7.68 -17.33 -2.20
C LEU A 132 7.52 -16.21 -3.22
N PRO A 133 7.18 -16.55 -4.48
CA PRO A 133 6.74 -15.54 -5.46
C PRO A 133 5.59 -14.69 -4.92
N TYR A 134 5.62 -13.40 -5.21
CA TYR A 134 4.59 -12.43 -4.82
C TYR A 134 4.30 -12.31 -3.32
N ARG A 135 5.15 -12.86 -2.45
CA ARG A 135 4.97 -12.69 -1.01
C ARG A 135 5.09 -11.21 -0.65
N SER A 136 4.12 -10.73 0.10
CA SER A 136 4.07 -9.37 0.62
C SER A 136 3.76 -9.35 2.11
N GLY A 137 4.11 -8.27 2.78
CA GLY A 137 3.66 -8.03 4.15
C GLY A 137 2.20 -7.61 4.17
N LEU A 138 1.90 -6.45 3.58
CA LEU A 138 0.56 -5.91 3.40
C LEU A 138 0.15 -5.96 1.93
N LYS A 139 -1.05 -6.49 1.64
CA LYS A 139 -1.68 -6.40 0.32
C LYS A 139 -2.89 -5.47 0.36
N ILE A 140 -2.96 -4.51 -0.56
CA ILE A 140 -4.12 -3.63 -0.73
C ILE A 140 -4.72 -3.92 -2.10
N GLU A 141 -5.94 -4.45 -2.13
CA GLU A 141 -6.52 -5.03 -3.34
C GLU A 141 -7.87 -4.43 -3.69
N CYS A 142 -8.05 -4.09 -4.98
CA CYS A 142 -9.31 -3.63 -5.56
C CYS A 142 -9.56 -4.36 -6.89
N MET A 143 -10.31 -5.46 -6.85
CA MET A 143 -10.51 -6.35 -8.00
C MET A 143 -12.00 -6.59 -8.26
N ASP A 144 -12.45 -6.38 -9.51
CA ASP A 144 -13.86 -6.52 -9.94
C ASP A 144 -14.85 -5.76 -9.03
N TYR A 145 -14.40 -4.65 -8.45
CA TYR A 145 -15.11 -3.89 -7.42
C TYR A 145 -15.68 -2.55 -7.91
N GLY A 146 -14.89 -1.82 -8.67
CA GLY A 146 -15.11 -0.45 -9.08
C GLY A 146 -14.11 0.48 -8.44
N VAL A 147 -14.54 1.58 -7.83
CA VAL A 147 -13.62 2.55 -7.23
C VAL A 147 -13.56 2.37 -5.71
N SER A 148 -12.41 1.91 -5.21
CA SER A 148 -12.12 1.89 -3.78
C SER A 148 -11.74 3.29 -3.31
N GLN A 149 -12.47 3.81 -2.32
CA GLN A 149 -12.36 5.18 -1.86
C GLN A 149 -11.57 5.29 -0.56
N ASN A 150 -10.58 6.20 -0.55
CA ASN A 150 -9.97 6.75 0.65
C ASN A 150 -9.44 5.70 1.66
N ILE A 151 -8.57 4.83 1.19
CA ILE A 151 -7.82 3.89 2.04
C ILE A 151 -6.60 4.60 2.60
N VAL A 152 -6.37 4.51 3.89
CA VAL A 152 -5.22 5.11 4.59
C VAL A 152 -4.45 4.02 5.35
N VAL A 153 -3.15 3.95 5.11
CA VAL A 153 -2.19 3.16 5.90
C VAL A 153 -1.25 4.14 6.58
N ASN A 154 -1.29 4.21 7.89
CA ASN A 154 -0.54 5.20 8.66
C ASN A 154 0.21 4.57 9.85
N ASN A 155 1.47 4.92 10.02
CA ASN A 155 2.30 4.41 11.11
C ASN A 155 2.31 2.87 11.23
N VAL A 156 2.35 2.18 10.07
CA VAL A 156 2.47 0.72 10.00
C VAL A 156 3.94 0.36 9.74
N THR A 157 4.46 -0.60 10.51
CA THR A 157 5.77 -1.19 10.24
C THR A 157 5.57 -2.48 9.47
N VAL A 158 6.16 -2.59 8.27
CA VAL A 158 6.18 -3.83 7.49
C VAL A 158 7.63 -4.30 7.41
N ARG A 159 7.93 -5.46 7.96
CA ARG A 159 9.32 -5.93 8.00
C ARG A 159 9.46 -7.44 7.81
N ASP A 160 10.67 -7.83 7.50
CA ASP A 160 11.06 -9.23 7.39
C ASP A 160 10.12 -10.02 6.46
N VAL A 161 10.05 -9.58 5.20
CA VAL A 161 9.26 -10.24 4.16
C VAL A 161 10.21 -10.95 3.19
N ASN A 162 10.19 -12.28 3.15
CA ASN A 162 11.08 -13.06 2.28
C ASN A 162 10.37 -13.60 1.03
N GLY A 163 10.16 -12.73 0.06
CA GLY A 163 9.69 -13.09 -1.28
C GLY A 163 10.82 -13.42 -2.26
N SER A 164 10.52 -13.51 -3.55
CA SER A 164 11.53 -13.67 -4.61
C SER A 164 12.36 -12.41 -4.78
N LEU A 165 13.68 -12.56 -4.99
CA LEU A 165 14.56 -11.47 -5.43
C LEU A 165 14.46 -11.18 -6.93
N VAL A 166 13.91 -12.11 -7.71
CA VAL A 166 13.83 -12.03 -9.17
C VAL A 166 12.46 -11.50 -9.59
N LYS A 167 12.47 -10.38 -10.34
CA LYS A 167 11.26 -9.67 -10.80
C LYS A 167 10.34 -10.60 -11.61
N GLU A 168 10.90 -11.26 -12.63
CA GLU A 168 10.16 -12.16 -13.52
C GLU A 168 9.64 -13.44 -12.83
N LYS A 169 10.13 -13.73 -11.65
CA LYS A 169 9.68 -14.86 -10.82
C LYS A 169 8.77 -14.43 -9.67
N GLY A 170 8.09 -13.28 -9.84
CA GLY A 170 7.19 -12.74 -8.84
C GLY A 170 7.94 -12.12 -7.67
N GLY A 171 8.61 -11.00 -7.90
CA GLY A 171 9.34 -10.26 -6.89
C GLY A 171 8.53 -10.04 -5.61
N GLY A 172 9.14 -10.26 -4.45
CA GLY A 172 8.53 -9.99 -3.15
C GLY A 172 8.44 -8.48 -2.87
N CYS A 173 7.63 -8.09 -1.90
CA CYS A 173 7.51 -6.69 -1.52
C CYS A 173 6.98 -6.48 -0.09
N GLY A 174 7.25 -5.34 0.47
CA GLY A 174 6.67 -4.92 1.75
C GLY A 174 5.17 -4.67 1.62
N ILE A 175 4.77 -3.72 0.76
CA ILE A 175 3.38 -3.36 0.49
C ILE A 175 3.08 -3.59 -0.98
N TYR A 176 2.11 -4.45 -1.27
CA TYR A 176 1.68 -4.79 -2.62
C TYR A 176 0.30 -4.21 -2.89
N ILE A 177 0.20 -3.29 -3.85
CA ILE A 177 -1.04 -2.64 -4.24
C ILE A 177 -1.51 -3.24 -5.56
N VAL A 178 -2.72 -3.79 -5.59
CA VAL A 178 -3.25 -4.49 -6.77
C VAL A 178 -4.61 -3.93 -7.13
N ASN A 179 -4.78 -3.49 -8.38
CA ASN A 179 -6.10 -3.15 -8.89
C ASN A 179 -6.29 -3.60 -10.33
N GLY A 180 -7.50 -4.03 -10.62
CA GLY A 180 -7.88 -4.59 -11.91
C GLY A 180 -9.26 -5.22 -11.89
N GLY A 181 -9.57 -5.97 -12.91
CA GLY A 181 -10.79 -6.75 -12.98
C GLY A 181 -11.15 -7.13 -14.39
N GLU A 182 -11.73 -8.32 -14.55
CA GLU A 182 -12.25 -8.83 -15.82
C GLU A 182 -13.71 -8.41 -16.03
N LYS A 183 -14.48 -8.35 -14.94
CA LYS A 183 -15.92 -8.05 -14.96
C LYS A 183 -16.20 -6.58 -14.73
N LYS A 184 -15.38 -5.91 -13.92
CA LYS A 184 -15.55 -4.52 -13.57
C LYS A 184 -14.21 -3.83 -13.42
N ILE A 185 -13.97 -2.77 -14.17
CA ILE A 185 -12.80 -1.91 -13.99
C ILE A 185 -12.72 -1.46 -12.54
N SER A 186 -11.54 -1.65 -11.93
CA SER A 186 -11.36 -1.36 -10.52
C SER A 186 -10.10 -0.56 -10.27
N THR A 187 -10.24 0.53 -9.51
CA THR A 187 -9.18 1.51 -9.25
C THR A 187 -9.28 2.03 -7.82
N PHE A 188 -8.22 2.67 -7.36
CA PHE A 188 -8.24 3.43 -6.11
C PHE A 188 -8.47 4.92 -6.38
N ASN A 189 -9.15 5.59 -5.46
CA ASN A 189 -9.20 7.03 -5.39
C ASN A 189 -8.83 7.48 -3.97
N ARG A 190 -7.78 8.29 -3.84
CA ARG A 190 -7.22 8.75 -2.56
C ARG A 190 -6.69 7.60 -1.67
N LEU A 191 -5.84 6.74 -2.24
CA LEU A 191 -5.00 5.85 -1.44
C LEU A 191 -3.88 6.67 -0.81
N THR A 192 -3.72 6.57 0.51
CA THR A 192 -2.65 7.24 1.26
C THR A 192 -1.82 6.21 2.03
N ILE A 193 -0.49 6.27 1.89
CA ILE A 193 0.46 5.46 2.66
C ILE A 193 1.45 6.45 3.29
N GLU A 194 1.37 6.58 4.62
CA GLU A 194 2.13 7.62 5.30
C GLU A 194 2.72 7.18 6.65
N ASN A 195 3.86 7.77 7.00
CA ASN A 195 4.56 7.53 8.27
C ASN A 195 4.84 6.04 8.54
N CYS A 196 4.98 5.24 7.49
CA CYS A 196 5.24 3.80 7.58
C CYS A 196 6.73 3.52 7.58
N HIS A 197 7.12 2.38 8.14
CA HIS A 197 8.48 1.87 8.10
C HIS A 197 8.50 0.53 7.37
N ILE A 198 9.18 0.46 6.25
CA ILE A 198 9.38 -0.76 5.46
C ILE A 198 10.83 -1.18 5.62
N LEU A 199 11.03 -2.35 6.23
CA LEU A 199 12.36 -2.79 6.66
C LEU A 199 12.62 -4.25 6.28
N ARG A 200 13.76 -4.54 5.67
CA ARG A 200 14.18 -5.90 5.28
C ARG A 200 13.09 -6.66 4.49
N CYS A 201 12.55 -6.02 3.49
CA CYS A 201 11.60 -6.65 2.58
C CYS A 201 12.32 -7.05 1.29
N THR A 202 12.15 -8.29 0.87
CA THR A 202 12.82 -8.84 -0.30
C THR A 202 12.30 -8.24 -1.57
N ARG A 203 13.16 -7.72 -2.36
CA ARG A 203 13.10 -7.02 -3.62
C ARG A 203 12.52 -5.61 -3.50
N ASN A 204 11.24 -5.42 -3.20
CA ASN A 204 10.59 -4.11 -3.29
C ASN A 204 10.03 -3.65 -1.96
N ALA A 205 10.00 -2.33 -1.72
CA ALA A 205 9.29 -1.79 -0.57
C ALA A 205 7.79 -1.64 -0.87
N MET A 206 7.42 -0.87 -1.90
CA MET A 206 6.05 -0.62 -2.31
C MET A 206 5.94 -0.71 -3.83
N ILE A 207 5.08 -1.61 -4.34
CA ILE A 207 4.89 -1.77 -5.78
C ILE A 207 3.42 -1.99 -6.12
N TRP A 208 3.02 -1.47 -7.29
CA TRP A 208 1.67 -1.65 -7.85
C TRP A 208 1.65 -2.72 -8.93
N ALA A 209 0.50 -3.40 -9.06
CA ALA A 209 0.07 -4.15 -10.23
C ALA A 209 -1.30 -3.58 -10.65
N ALA A 210 -1.33 -2.84 -11.75
CA ALA A 210 -2.47 -2.04 -12.14
C ALA A 210 -2.58 -1.96 -13.67
N TYR A 211 -3.52 -1.17 -14.20
CA TYR A 211 -3.68 -0.92 -15.63
C TYR A 211 -2.51 -0.08 -16.16
N SER A 212 -1.48 -0.75 -16.64
CA SER A 212 -0.28 -0.11 -17.21
C SER A 212 -0.32 0.05 -18.73
N ASP A 213 -1.14 -0.75 -19.42
CA ASP A 213 -1.33 -0.66 -20.88
C ASP A 213 -2.07 0.62 -21.24
N ARG A 214 -1.44 1.48 -22.05
CA ARG A 214 -2.01 2.77 -22.45
C ARG A 214 -3.20 2.68 -23.39
N GLN A 215 -3.45 1.55 -24.00
CA GLN A 215 -4.69 1.29 -24.76
C GLN A 215 -5.87 1.01 -23.86
N ASN A 216 -5.62 0.43 -22.68
CA ASN A 216 -6.63 0.09 -21.67
C ASN A 216 -6.26 0.70 -20.30
N TRP A 217 -5.99 1.99 -20.29
CA TRP A 217 -5.48 2.69 -19.12
C TRP A 217 -6.61 3.25 -18.26
N HIS A 218 -6.76 2.68 -17.07
CA HIS A 218 -7.72 3.09 -16.04
C HIS A 218 -6.95 3.44 -14.76
N PRO A 219 -6.53 4.70 -14.59
CA PRO A 219 -5.63 5.05 -13.50
C PRO A 219 -6.32 5.10 -12.15
N SER A 220 -5.60 4.67 -11.12
CA SER A 220 -5.87 5.06 -9.75
C SER A 220 -5.52 6.54 -9.57
N LYS A 221 -6.33 7.29 -8.78
CA LYS A 221 -6.21 8.74 -8.71
C LYS A 221 -5.90 9.26 -7.32
N HIS A 222 -5.16 10.39 -7.27
CA HIS A 222 -4.88 11.12 -6.04
C HIS A 222 -4.21 10.28 -4.96
N THR A 223 -3.29 9.41 -5.35
CA THR A 223 -2.46 8.63 -4.43
C THR A 223 -1.45 9.53 -3.72
N VAL A 224 -1.29 9.35 -2.42
CA VAL A 224 -0.32 10.09 -1.60
C VAL A 224 0.58 9.10 -0.87
N ILE A 225 1.90 9.27 -1.02
CA ILE A 225 2.92 8.45 -0.36
C ILE A 225 3.89 9.42 0.31
N ARG A 226 3.82 9.53 1.66
CA ARG A 226 4.62 10.54 2.36
C ARG A 226 5.19 10.07 3.69
N GLY A 227 6.35 10.63 4.05
CA GLY A 227 6.94 10.47 5.36
C GLY A 227 7.29 9.03 5.71
N ASN A 228 7.49 8.16 4.71
CA ASN A 228 7.83 6.77 4.95
C ASN A 228 9.35 6.59 5.03
N LEU A 229 9.77 5.65 5.87
CA LEU A 229 11.15 5.20 5.98
C LEU A 229 11.28 3.82 5.35
N ILE A 230 12.20 3.67 4.41
CA ILE A 230 12.52 2.42 3.71
C ILE A 230 13.98 2.08 4.00
N GLU A 231 14.20 0.94 4.64
CA GLU A 231 15.54 0.51 5.02
C GLU A 231 15.79 -0.96 4.67
N GLU A 232 17.02 -1.26 4.28
CA GLU A 232 17.46 -2.63 3.99
C GLU A 232 16.56 -3.35 2.95
N VAL A 233 16.11 -2.61 1.94
CA VAL A 233 15.38 -3.14 0.78
C VAL A 233 16.31 -3.15 -0.43
N PRO A 234 16.61 -4.32 -1.04
CA PRO A 234 17.66 -4.42 -2.07
C PRO A 234 17.25 -3.88 -3.44
N GLY A 235 15.98 -3.78 -3.73
CA GLY A 235 15.46 -3.41 -5.05
C GLY A 235 14.65 -2.12 -5.02
N ASP A 236 13.49 -2.14 -5.65
CA ASP A 236 12.70 -0.94 -5.86
C ASP A 236 12.12 -0.39 -4.56
N GLY A 237 12.19 0.93 -4.38
CA GLY A 237 11.62 1.61 -3.22
C GLY A 237 10.11 1.85 -3.37
N ILE A 238 9.72 2.86 -4.14
CA ILE A 238 8.31 3.25 -4.32
C ILE A 238 7.99 3.28 -5.83
N VAL A 239 7.11 2.37 -6.26
CA VAL A 239 6.79 2.17 -7.68
C VAL A 239 5.28 2.23 -7.94
N PRO A 240 4.67 3.43 -8.06
CA PRO A 240 3.31 3.55 -8.53
C PRO A 240 3.22 3.18 -10.02
N ILE A 241 2.24 2.35 -10.37
CA ILE A 241 1.95 1.93 -11.75
C ILE A 241 0.50 2.23 -12.07
N GLY A 242 0.23 2.80 -13.25
CA GLY A 242 -1.13 3.10 -13.68
C GLY A 242 -1.86 4.08 -12.76
N CYS A 243 -1.20 5.17 -12.41
CA CYS A 243 -1.75 6.19 -11.51
C CYS A 243 -1.81 7.56 -12.19
N ASP A 244 -2.71 8.42 -11.71
CA ASP A 244 -2.83 9.82 -12.12
C ASP A 244 -2.88 10.73 -10.88
N SER A 245 -2.17 11.86 -10.94
CA SER A 245 -2.10 12.83 -9.84
C SER A 245 -1.56 12.22 -8.54
N THR A 246 -0.42 11.53 -8.63
CA THR A 246 0.28 10.93 -7.48
C THR A 246 1.25 11.93 -6.85
N LEU A 247 1.23 12.03 -5.53
CA LEU A 247 2.19 12.80 -4.74
C LEU A 247 3.08 11.87 -3.92
N ILE A 248 4.41 11.99 -4.11
CA ILE A 248 5.43 11.22 -3.38
C ILE A 248 6.38 12.21 -2.72
N GLU A 249 6.32 12.35 -1.40
CA GLU A 249 7.08 13.37 -0.71
C GLU A 249 7.55 12.98 0.69
N TYR A 250 8.69 13.55 1.11
CA TYR A 250 9.28 13.34 2.43
C TYR A 250 9.56 11.88 2.79
N ASN A 251 9.79 11.02 1.80
CA ASN A 251 10.19 9.64 2.05
C ASN A 251 11.72 9.53 2.07
N VAL A 252 12.21 8.61 2.88
CA VAL A 252 13.64 8.29 2.98
C VAL A 252 13.84 6.82 2.63
N MET A 253 14.74 6.53 1.68
CA MET A 253 15.21 5.18 1.35
C MET A 253 16.72 5.13 1.54
N ARG A 254 17.19 4.17 2.35
CA ARG A 254 18.61 4.04 2.67
C ARG A 254 19.03 2.62 3.01
N ASP A 255 20.34 2.43 3.12
CA ASP A 255 20.94 1.17 3.56
C ASP A 255 20.51 -0.04 2.70
N CYS A 256 20.39 0.17 1.38
CA CYS A 256 19.98 -0.87 0.45
C CYS A 256 21.07 -1.94 0.34
N PRO A 257 20.81 -3.21 0.70
CA PRO A 257 21.82 -4.25 0.64
C PRO A 257 22.07 -4.70 -0.80
N ASP A 258 23.34 -5.08 -1.09
CA ASP A 258 23.75 -5.67 -2.35
C ASP A 258 23.35 -7.16 -2.36
N MET A 259 22.11 -7.43 -2.73
CA MET A 259 21.51 -8.78 -2.67
C MET A 259 20.80 -9.19 -3.96
N LEU A 260 20.59 -8.26 -4.89
CA LEU A 260 19.92 -8.62 -6.14
C LEU A 260 20.85 -9.45 -7.04
N PRO A 261 20.32 -10.46 -7.76
CA PRO A 261 21.07 -11.14 -8.80
C PRO A 261 21.55 -10.18 -9.87
N ASP A 262 22.71 -10.46 -10.49
CA ASP A 262 23.34 -9.63 -11.51
C ASP A 262 22.48 -9.31 -12.74
N THR A 263 21.38 -10.01 -12.91
CA THR A 263 20.42 -9.79 -14.01
C THR A 263 19.29 -8.80 -13.66
N GLU A 264 19.20 -8.39 -12.40
CA GLU A 264 18.08 -7.56 -11.91
C GLU A 264 18.40 -6.07 -11.98
N ALA A 265 17.41 -5.30 -12.42
CA ALA A 265 17.40 -3.85 -12.40
C ALA A 265 16.42 -3.33 -11.35
N ALA A 266 16.76 -2.25 -10.67
CA ALA A 266 15.89 -1.58 -9.71
C ALA A 266 16.35 -0.14 -9.48
N ALA A 267 15.43 0.74 -9.08
CA ALA A 267 15.68 2.12 -8.71
C ALA A 267 14.93 2.54 -7.44
N GLY A 268 15.26 3.69 -6.88
CA GLY A 268 14.67 4.14 -5.63
C GLY A 268 13.18 4.46 -5.75
N ILE A 269 12.83 5.60 -6.32
CA ILE A 269 11.45 6.08 -6.42
C ILE A 269 11.13 6.43 -7.86
N TRP A 270 10.15 5.73 -8.45
CA TRP A 270 9.85 5.89 -9.87
C TRP A 270 8.42 5.49 -10.26
N PRO A 271 7.70 6.33 -11.05
CA PRO A 271 6.42 5.99 -11.64
C PRO A 271 6.58 5.22 -12.96
N TRP A 272 5.64 4.31 -13.24
CA TRP A 272 5.49 3.66 -14.54
C TRP A 272 4.05 3.78 -15.05
N SER A 273 3.88 4.16 -16.32
CA SER A 273 2.56 4.35 -16.93
C SER A 273 1.65 5.27 -16.10
N CYS A 274 2.21 6.37 -15.62
CA CYS A 274 1.54 7.34 -14.74
C CYS A 274 1.44 8.72 -15.40
N ASP A 275 0.39 9.47 -15.04
CA ASP A 275 0.25 10.88 -15.41
C ASP A 275 0.33 11.79 -14.18
N ASN A 276 0.90 13.00 -14.35
CA ASN A 276 0.92 14.05 -13.33
C ASN A 276 1.49 13.62 -11.98
N THR A 277 2.57 12.84 -11.98
CA THR A 277 3.25 12.43 -10.74
C THR A 277 4.19 13.52 -10.26
N LEU A 278 4.08 13.91 -8.99
CA LEU A 278 5.00 14.83 -8.31
C LEU A 278 5.85 14.06 -7.29
N VAL A 279 7.17 14.05 -7.51
CA VAL A 279 8.18 13.45 -6.62
C VAL A 279 9.03 14.56 -6.04
N GLN A 280 8.88 14.85 -4.73
CA GLN A 280 9.56 15.98 -4.11
C GLN A 280 9.96 15.73 -2.65
N PHE A 281 11.02 16.39 -2.21
CA PHE A 281 11.52 16.34 -0.83
C PHE A 281 11.81 14.93 -0.33
N ASN A 282 12.17 14.00 -1.22
CA ASN A 282 12.57 12.66 -0.84
C ASN A 282 14.09 12.54 -0.77
N GLU A 283 14.57 11.57 0.00
CA GLU A 283 15.97 11.17 0.07
C GLU A 283 16.10 9.71 -0.38
N VAL A 284 17.03 9.42 -1.29
CA VAL A 284 17.39 8.06 -1.68
C VAL A 284 18.89 7.92 -1.64
N SER A 285 19.39 6.92 -0.89
CA SER A 285 20.81 6.71 -0.72
C SER A 285 21.22 5.24 -0.61
N GLY A 286 22.46 4.97 -1.02
CA GLY A 286 23.07 3.66 -0.87
C GLY A 286 22.41 2.56 -1.68
N HIS A 287 21.75 2.87 -2.81
CA HIS A 287 21.13 1.90 -3.69
C HIS A 287 22.18 1.13 -4.47
N LYS A 288 22.15 -0.23 -4.42
CA LYS A 288 23.20 -1.10 -4.92
C LYS A 288 22.72 -2.12 -5.95
N ALA A 289 21.61 -1.88 -6.62
CA ALA A 289 21.17 -2.78 -7.68
C ALA A 289 22.24 -2.95 -8.78
N PRO A 290 22.38 -4.14 -9.36
CA PRO A 290 23.37 -4.39 -10.42
C PRO A 290 23.13 -3.54 -11.66
N TRP A 291 21.87 -3.29 -12.01
CA TRP A 291 21.44 -2.42 -13.10
C TRP A 291 20.55 -1.31 -12.58
N ASP A 292 20.50 -0.19 -13.28
CA ASP A 292 19.85 1.05 -12.88
C ASP A 292 20.47 1.64 -11.61
N ALA A 293 19.87 1.43 -10.45
CA ALA A 293 20.30 1.92 -9.14
C ALA A 293 20.27 3.44 -8.99
N GLN A 294 19.47 4.16 -9.77
CA GLN A 294 19.27 5.59 -9.61
C GLN A 294 18.44 5.88 -8.35
N GLY A 295 18.63 7.09 -7.81
CA GLY A 295 17.78 7.57 -6.74
C GLY A 295 16.33 7.70 -7.19
N PHE A 296 16.13 8.27 -8.38
CA PHE A 296 14.81 8.55 -8.94
C PHE A 296 14.72 8.16 -10.41
N ASP A 297 13.49 7.93 -10.90
CA ASP A 297 13.25 7.65 -12.30
C ASP A 297 11.87 8.16 -12.73
N SER A 298 11.73 8.48 -14.03
CA SER A 298 10.44 8.61 -14.72
C SER A 298 10.47 7.62 -15.86
N ASP A 299 9.81 6.50 -15.66
CA ASP A 299 9.85 5.36 -16.56
C ASP A 299 8.83 5.48 -17.71
N TRP A 300 8.76 4.47 -18.54
CA TRP A 300 7.96 4.47 -19.76
C TRP A 300 6.50 4.82 -19.50
N ASN A 301 5.87 5.35 -20.52
CA ASN A 301 4.45 5.69 -20.52
C ASN A 301 4.06 6.75 -19.48
N CYS A 302 5.00 7.52 -18.96
CA CYS A 302 4.71 8.62 -18.04
C CYS A 302 4.46 9.93 -18.78
N ARG A 303 3.54 10.75 -18.24
CA ARG A 303 3.26 12.09 -18.73
C ARG A 303 3.20 13.09 -17.60
N GLY A 304 3.94 14.21 -17.74
CA GLY A 304 3.88 15.30 -16.76
C GLY A 304 4.47 14.94 -15.40
N THR A 305 5.43 14.02 -15.32
CA THR A 305 6.18 13.74 -14.10
C THR A 305 7.05 14.93 -13.72
N VAL A 306 7.02 15.34 -12.46
CA VAL A 306 7.90 16.38 -11.90
C VAL A 306 8.74 15.77 -10.78
N ILE A 307 10.07 15.80 -10.93
CA ILE A 307 11.04 15.34 -9.93
C ILE A 307 11.81 16.55 -9.45
N GLN A 308 11.53 17.03 -8.23
CA GLN A 308 12.10 18.27 -7.71
C GLN A 308 12.39 18.24 -6.22
N TYR A 309 13.40 19.02 -5.80
CA TYR A 309 13.79 19.18 -4.39
C TYR A 309 14.10 17.86 -3.68
N ASN A 310 14.57 16.86 -4.40
CA ASN A 310 14.99 15.58 -3.81
C ASN A 310 16.50 15.57 -3.55
N TYR A 311 16.92 14.71 -2.65
CA TYR A 311 18.31 14.43 -2.34
C TYR A 311 18.65 12.98 -2.71
N SER A 312 19.63 12.80 -3.57
CA SER A 312 20.16 11.50 -4.00
C SER A 312 21.64 11.43 -3.66
N HIS A 313 22.09 10.36 -3.01
CA HIS A 313 23.51 10.25 -2.71
C HIS A 313 23.99 8.81 -2.52
N ASP A 314 25.26 8.61 -2.87
CA ASP A 314 25.98 7.34 -2.68
C ASP A 314 25.29 6.13 -3.36
N ASN A 315 24.54 6.37 -4.42
CA ASN A 315 23.88 5.33 -5.21
C ASN A 315 24.82 4.80 -6.30
N TYR A 316 24.70 3.52 -6.66
CA TYR A 316 25.48 2.93 -7.76
C TYR A 316 25.10 3.53 -9.12
N GLY A 317 23.83 3.87 -9.33
CA GLY A 317 23.34 4.64 -10.46
C GLY A 317 23.42 6.15 -10.23
N GLY A 318 22.84 6.92 -11.14
CA GLY A 318 22.82 8.38 -11.08
C GLY A 318 21.69 8.94 -10.22
N LEU A 319 21.52 10.27 -10.30
CA LEU A 319 20.40 10.96 -9.65
C LEU A 319 19.04 10.54 -10.22
N VAL A 320 18.90 10.63 -11.55
CA VAL A 320 17.62 10.43 -12.26
C VAL A 320 17.86 9.73 -13.58
N LEU A 321 17.00 8.76 -13.88
CA LEU A 321 16.78 8.22 -15.23
C LEU A 321 15.46 8.79 -15.77
N VAL A 322 15.44 9.20 -17.03
CA VAL A 322 14.21 9.45 -17.79
C VAL A 322 14.16 8.43 -18.91
N CYS A 323 13.35 7.41 -18.73
CA CYS A 323 13.33 6.27 -19.62
C CYS A 323 12.26 6.43 -20.71
N ASN A 324 12.67 6.28 -21.96
CA ASN A 324 11.78 6.33 -23.12
C ASN A 324 12.20 5.28 -24.14
N ASP A 325 11.52 4.15 -24.18
CA ASP A 325 11.75 3.14 -25.20
C ASP A 325 11.08 3.55 -26.52
N GLY A 326 11.86 4.13 -27.42
CA GLY A 326 11.40 4.50 -28.75
C GLY A 326 11.19 3.32 -29.71
N THR A 327 11.52 2.10 -29.31
CA THR A 327 11.41 0.89 -30.15
C THR A 327 10.15 0.08 -29.87
N ALA A 328 9.47 0.34 -28.75
CA ALA A 328 8.25 -0.37 -28.42
C ALA A 328 7.10 -0.04 -29.36
N ASP A 329 6.17 -0.97 -29.54
CA ASP A 329 4.96 -0.79 -30.33
C ASP A 329 4.23 0.50 -29.92
N ALA A 330 3.98 1.38 -30.88
CA ALA A 330 3.32 2.66 -30.66
C ALA A 330 1.90 2.53 -30.05
N SER A 331 1.26 1.41 -30.21
CA SER A 331 -0.04 1.11 -29.59
C SER A 331 0.06 0.89 -28.08
N PHE A 332 1.18 0.39 -27.60
CA PHE A 332 1.46 0.06 -26.22
C PHE A 332 2.21 1.19 -25.49
N ASN A 333 3.17 1.79 -26.15
CA ASN A 333 4.07 2.77 -25.58
C ASN A 333 3.75 4.19 -26.09
N VAL A 334 3.44 5.10 -25.17
CA VAL A 334 3.24 6.53 -25.49
C VAL A 334 4.48 7.38 -25.23
N GLY A 335 5.58 6.75 -24.88
CA GLY A 335 6.85 7.42 -24.53
C GLY A 335 6.81 8.06 -23.14
N ASN A 336 7.78 8.93 -22.88
CA ASN A 336 7.87 9.74 -21.68
C ASN A 336 7.72 11.21 -22.07
N LEU A 337 6.64 11.85 -21.70
CA LEU A 337 6.24 13.16 -22.20
C LEU A 337 6.16 14.20 -21.09
N GLY A 338 6.90 15.31 -21.25
CA GLY A 338 6.79 16.46 -20.35
C GLY A 338 7.34 16.24 -18.95
N THR A 339 8.26 15.29 -18.77
CA THR A 339 8.99 15.11 -17.51
C THR A 339 9.88 16.33 -17.23
N ILE A 340 9.79 16.85 -16.01
CA ILE A 340 10.57 17.98 -15.52
C ILE A 340 11.44 17.52 -14.35
N VAL A 341 12.77 17.68 -14.49
CA VAL A 341 13.74 17.41 -13.41
C VAL A 341 14.38 18.72 -13.02
N ARG A 342 14.22 19.16 -11.77
CA ARG A 342 14.76 20.44 -11.32
C ARG A 342 15.00 20.50 -9.81
N TYR A 343 15.94 21.34 -9.41
CA TYR A 343 16.23 21.65 -8.01
C TYR A 343 16.53 20.44 -7.10
N ASN A 344 17.04 19.36 -7.67
CA ASN A 344 17.48 18.21 -6.91
C ASN A 344 18.97 18.35 -6.56
N VAL A 345 19.40 17.67 -5.51
CA VAL A 345 20.81 17.59 -5.11
C VAL A 345 21.29 16.15 -5.28
N SER A 346 22.44 15.96 -5.89
CA SER A 346 23.10 14.66 -6.04
C SER A 346 24.54 14.76 -5.53
N ILE A 347 24.93 13.85 -4.64
CA ILE A 347 26.29 13.81 -4.07
C ILE A 347 26.77 12.36 -4.04
N GLY A 348 27.89 12.07 -4.70
CA GLY A 348 28.47 10.73 -4.67
C GLY A 348 27.65 9.64 -5.38
N ASP A 349 26.74 10.00 -6.28
CA ASP A 349 26.02 9.06 -7.13
C ASP A 349 26.90 8.59 -8.31
N GLY A 350 26.54 7.46 -8.92
CA GLY A 350 27.29 6.88 -10.04
C GLY A 350 28.59 6.18 -9.60
N VAL A 351 28.62 5.65 -8.39
CA VAL A 351 29.83 5.06 -7.79
C VAL A 351 29.95 3.55 -7.99
N ARG A 352 29.22 2.98 -8.94
CA ARG A 352 29.36 1.56 -9.27
C ARG A 352 30.83 1.25 -9.63
N SER A 353 31.46 0.36 -8.85
CA SER A 353 32.78 -0.17 -9.19
C SER A 353 32.64 -1.20 -10.32
N GLU A 354 33.48 -1.11 -11.35
CA GLU A 354 33.60 -2.11 -12.40
C GLU A 354 34.08 -3.47 -11.84
#